data_30ee7c44c841b493e80cc751c197129e
#
_entry.id   30ee7c44c841b493e80cc751c197129e
#
_cell.length_a   1.000
_cell.length_b   1.000
_cell.length_c   1.000
_cell.angle_alpha   90.00
_cell.angle_beta   90.00
_cell.angle_gamma   90.00
#
_symmetry.space_group_name_H-M   'P 1'
#
loop_
_entity.id
_entity.type
_entity.pdbx_description
1 polymer ?
#
loop_
_entity_poly.entity_id
_entity_poly.type
_entity_poly.pdbx_seq_one_letter_code
_entity_poly.pdbx_strand_id
1 'polypeptide(L)'
;VGVPKTIDNDLGATDYTFGFDTAVNIAMEAIDRLHTTAESHHRCLVVEVMGRHAGWIALHSGLAGGANVILLPERRFDIDQVCAYVEKRFEIQYAPIVVVSEGAIPAEGDMTLQSGEVDAFGHVRLGGIGQWLAGEIEKRTGKEARTVVLGHIQRGGTPTAFDRVLATRFGLGAIDAVQAGDFGTMVALRGTSIVRVPLAEATAELKTVPEDRYDEVEVFFGN
;
A
#
# COMPACT_ATOMS: atom_id res chain seq x y z
N VAL A 1 -12.90 -15.01 -19.85
CA VAL A 1 -12.32 -13.67 -19.92
C VAL A 1 -12.09 -13.18 -18.50
N GLY A 2 -10.86 -12.73 -18.20
CA GLY A 2 -10.48 -12.18 -16.90
C GLY A 2 -10.79 -10.68 -16.79
N VAL A 3 -11.04 -10.22 -15.54
CA VAL A 3 -11.22 -8.81 -15.21
C VAL A 3 -10.37 -8.50 -13.98
N PRO A 4 -9.48 -7.48 -13.98
CA PRO A 4 -8.47 -7.28 -12.94
C PRO A 4 -9.07 -6.62 -11.69
N LYS A 5 -9.67 -7.43 -10.79
CA LYS A 5 -10.28 -7.01 -9.52
C LYS A 5 -9.38 -7.36 -8.33
N THR A 6 -8.60 -6.42 -7.86
CA THR A 6 -7.84 -6.48 -6.61
C THR A 6 -7.55 -5.06 -6.11
N ILE A 7 -7.45 -4.88 -4.79
CA ILE A 7 -7.03 -3.60 -4.19
C ILE A 7 -5.51 -3.43 -4.21
N ASP A 8 -4.75 -4.50 -4.43
CA ASP A 8 -3.28 -4.49 -4.27
C ASP A 8 -2.54 -3.92 -5.49
N ASN A 9 -3.24 -3.76 -6.63
CA ASN A 9 -2.67 -3.29 -7.89
C ASN A 9 -1.44 -4.08 -8.37
N ASP A 10 -1.39 -5.36 -8.05
CA ASP A 10 -0.24 -6.25 -8.19
C ASP A 10 -0.31 -7.20 -9.40
N LEU A 11 -1.32 -7.04 -10.27
CA LEU A 11 -1.43 -7.80 -11.51
C LEU A 11 -0.58 -7.19 -12.62
N GLY A 12 0.24 -8.02 -13.27
CA GLY A 12 0.97 -7.65 -14.47
C GLY A 12 0.06 -7.24 -15.63
N ALA A 13 0.64 -6.68 -16.68
CA ALA A 13 -0.02 -6.32 -17.93
C ALA A 13 -1.17 -5.29 -17.85
N THR A 14 -1.50 -4.73 -16.69
CA THR A 14 -2.46 -3.63 -16.52
C THR A 14 -1.88 -2.50 -15.68
N ASP A 15 -2.15 -1.25 -16.05
CA ASP A 15 -1.67 -0.09 -15.29
C ASP A 15 -2.38 0.02 -13.95
N TYR A 16 -3.71 -0.22 -13.93
CA TYR A 16 -4.53 -0.19 -12.72
C TYR A 16 -5.48 -1.38 -12.67
N THR A 17 -5.67 -1.87 -11.44
CA THR A 17 -6.77 -2.77 -11.10
C THR A 17 -7.89 -1.96 -10.45
N PHE A 18 -9.15 -2.35 -10.65
CA PHE A 18 -10.24 -1.64 -9.97
C PHE A 18 -10.43 -2.14 -8.53
N GLY A 19 -10.73 -1.20 -7.65
CA GLY A 19 -10.72 -1.35 -6.19
C GLY A 19 -9.47 -0.73 -5.53
N PHE A 20 -8.37 -0.58 -6.28
CA PHE A 20 -7.14 -0.01 -5.77
C PHE A 20 -7.29 1.47 -5.40
N ASP A 21 -7.82 2.29 -6.30
CA ASP A 21 -8.01 3.73 -6.05
C ASP A 21 -8.92 3.99 -4.84
N THR A 22 -9.95 3.17 -4.68
CA THR A 22 -10.83 3.20 -3.50
C THR A 22 -10.07 2.87 -2.22
N ALA A 23 -9.25 1.81 -2.23
CA ALA A 23 -8.47 1.42 -1.06
C ALA A 23 -7.44 2.48 -0.66
N VAL A 24 -6.77 3.09 -1.65
CA VAL A 24 -5.87 4.23 -1.44
C VAL A 24 -6.61 5.41 -0.82
N ASN A 25 -7.79 5.76 -1.34
CA ASN A 25 -8.59 6.87 -0.80
C ASN A 25 -9.01 6.63 0.65
N ILE A 26 -9.45 5.41 1.00
CA ILE A 26 -9.81 5.04 2.37
C ILE A 26 -8.60 5.14 3.31
N ALA A 27 -7.43 4.65 2.87
CA ALA A 27 -6.21 4.73 3.66
C ALA A 27 -5.75 6.19 3.83
N MET A 28 -5.79 7.00 2.78
CA MET A 28 -5.47 8.42 2.81
C MET A 28 -6.40 9.20 3.76
N GLU A 29 -7.71 8.99 3.68
CA GLU A 29 -8.68 9.61 4.60
C GLU A 29 -8.44 9.24 6.06
N ALA A 30 -7.98 8.01 6.33
CA ALA A 30 -7.59 7.59 7.67
C ALA A 30 -6.32 8.32 8.14
N ILE A 31 -5.32 8.47 7.27
CA ILE A 31 -4.08 9.22 7.55
C ILE A 31 -4.40 10.69 7.83
N ASP A 32 -5.24 11.34 7.03
CA ASP A 32 -5.66 12.73 7.21
C ASP A 32 -6.25 12.99 8.61
N ARG A 33 -7.04 12.05 9.12
CA ARG A 33 -7.63 12.15 10.47
C ARG A 33 -6.59 12.02 11.58
N LEU A 34 -5.44 11.41 11.30
CA LEU A 34 -4.40 11.17 12.29
C LEU A 34 -3.46 12.38 12.49
N HIS A 35 -3.32 13.28 11.53
CA HIS A 35 -2.45 14.45 11.64
C HIS A 35 -2.75 15.30 12.88
N THR A 36 -4.01 15.67 13.08
CA THR A 36 -4.40 16.51 14.21
C THR A 36 -4.16 15.83 15.57
N THR A 37 -4.39 14.52 15.66
CA THR A 37 -4.13 13.79 16.90
C THR A 37 -2.64 13.56 17.13
N ALA A 38 -1.86 13.31 16.08
CA ALA A 38 -0.40 13.24 16.17
C ALA A 38 0.18 14.54 16.73
N GLU A 39 -0.21 15.67 16.15
CA GLU A 39 0.22 17.01 16.56
C GLU A 39 -0.17 17.35 18.00
N SER A 40 -1.45 17.14 18.36
CA SER A 40 -1.96 17.51 19.69
C SER A 40 -1.30 16.71 20.84
N HIS A 41 -0.82 15.52 20.55
CA HIS A 41 -0.17 14.65 21.53
C HIS A 41 1.35 14.57 21.37
N HIS A 42 1.93 15.21 20.37
CA HIS A 42 3.36 15.13 20.05
C HIS A 42 3.89 13.69 19.96
N ARG A 43 3.13 12.83 19.22
CA ARG A 43 3.43 11.41 19.07
C ARG A 43 3.72 11.06 17.62
N CYS A 44 4.66 10.15 17.41
CA CYS A 44 4.80 9.48 16.13
C CYS A 44 3.63 8.49 15.93
N LEU A 45 2.95 8.56 14.79
CA LEU A 45 1.91 7.59 14.44
C LEU A 45 2.41 6.68 13.31
N VAL A 46 2.42 5.38 13.57
CA VAL A 46 2.74 4.34 12.60
C VAL A 46 1.44 3.76 12.07
N VAL A 47 1.18 3.96 10.78
CA VAL A 47 -0.05 3.50 10.11
C VAL A 47 0.28 2.26 9.28
N GLU A 48 -0.19 1.09 9.73
CA GLU A 48 -0.05 -0.15 8.99
C GLU A 48 -1.19 -0.30 7.99
N VAL A 49 -0.82 -0.47 6.72
CA VAL A 49 -1.74 -0.67 5.60
C VAL A 49 -1.55 -2.04 4.96
N MET A 50 -2.54 -2.50 4.22
CA MET A 50 -2.46 -3.74 3.45
C MET A 50 -1.43 -3.63 2.33
N GLY A 51 -0.87 -4.76 1.95
CA GLY A 51 0.16 -4.89 0.91
C GLY A 51 1.20 -5.92 1.33
N ARG A 52 0.98 -7.19 0.91
CA ARG A 52 1.85 -8.31 1.30
C ARG A 52 3.14 -8.33 0.50
N HIS A 53 3.02 -8.27 -0.81
CA HIS A 53 4.12 -8.43 -1.77
C HIS A 53 4.34 -7.21 -2.64
N ALA A 54 3.37 -6.28 -2.62
CA ALA A 54 3.42 -5.04 -3.37
C ALA A 54 2.95 -3.87 -2.49
N GLY A 55 3.74 -2.81 -2.42
CA GLY A 55 3.54 -1.67 -1.54
C GLY A 55 2.73 -0.52 -2.17
N TRP A 56 1.96 -0.78 -3.22
CA TRP A 56 1.23 0.25 -3.95
C TRP A 56 0.28 1.07 -3.08
N ILE A 57 -0.47 0.42 -2.17
CA ILE A 57 -1.39 1.12 -1.26
C ILE A 57 -0.59 2.04 -0.33
N ALA A 58 0.49 1.52 0.28
CA ALA A 58 1.33 2.31 1.18
C ALA A 58 1.97 3.51 0.47
N LEU A 59 2.51 3.30 -0.74
CA LEU A 59 3.12 4.36 -1.53
C LEU A 59 2.12 5.48 -1.84
N HIS A 60 0.99 5.12 -2.43
CA HIS A 60 0.01 6.12 -2.88
C HIS A 60 -0.71 6.80 -1.71
N SER A 61 -1.16 6.03 -0.71
CA SER A 61 -1.86 6.62 0.44
C SER A 61 -0.92 7.41 1.35
N GLY A 62 0.32 6.95 1.52
CA GLY A 62 1.32 7.67 2.29
C GLY A 62 1.73 8.99 1.64
N LEU A 63 1.99 8.99 0.32
CA LEU A 63 2.29 10.21 -0.41
C LEU A 63 1.10 11.19 -0.39
N ALA A 64 -0.10 10.72 -0.71
CA ALA A 64 -1.30 11.54 -0.75
C ALA A 64 -1.72 12.06 0.63
N GLY A 65 -1.52 11.27 1.69
CA GLY A 65 -1.82 11.61 3.08
C GLY A 65 -0.69 12.35 3.81
N GLY A 66 0.40 12.71 3.13
CA GLY A 66 1.49 13.50 3.72
C GLY A 66 2.32 12.75 4.76
N ALA A 67 2.52 11.45 4.59
CA ALA A 67 3.39 10.66 5.46
C ALA A 67 4.86 11.13 5.33
N ASN A 68 5.57 11.13 6.45
CA ASN A 68 6.97 11.56 6.52
C ASN A 68 7.96 10.42 6.24
N VAL A 69 7.49 9.17 6.33
CA VAL A 69 8.23 7.96 5.95
C VAL A 69 7.23 6.95 5.39
N ILE A 70 7.59 6.26 4.32
CA ILE A 70 6.78 5.21 3.72
C ILE A 70 7.66 3.98 3.55
N LEU A 71 7.21 2.83 4.07
CA LEU A 71 7.97 1.59 4.07
C LEU A 71 7.20 0.51 3.29
N LEU A 72 7.89 -0.07 2.30
CA LEU A 72 7.32 -1.00 1.33
C LEU A 72 7.97 -2.39 1.44
N PRO A 73 7.28 -3.46 0.98
CA PRO A 73 7.87 -4.80 0.91
C PRO A 73 9.05 -4.89 -0.06
N GLU A 74 9.04 -4.09 -1.13
CA GLU A 74 10.03 -4.10 -2.20
C GLU A 74 11.41 -3.64 -1.76
N ARG A 75 11.48 -2.80 -0.73
CA ARG A 75 12.74 -2.24 -0.25
C ARG A 75 12.89 -2.48 1.26
N ARG A 76 13.91 -3.25 1.63
CA ARG A 76 14.26 -3.42 3.04
C ARG A 76 14.67 -2.09 3.65
N PHE A 77 14.15 -1.78 4.82
CA PHE A 77 14.40 -0.52 5.50
C PHE A 77 15.36 -0.65 6.68
N ASP A 78 16.21 0.35 6.87
CA ASP A 78 17.05 0.49 8.04
C ASP A 78 16.29 1.25 9.14
N ILE A 79 16.11 0.62 10.29
CA ILE A 79 15.40 1.19 11.43
C ILE A 79 16.10 2.43 12.00
N ASP A 80 17.43 2.50 11.96
CA ASP A 80 18.15 3.68 12.45
C ASP A 80 17.93 4.87 11.54
N GLN A 81 17.85 4.64 10.22
CA GLN A 81 17.50 5.69 9.26
C GLN A 81 16.05 6.17 9.45
N VAL A 82 15.10 5.25 9.68
CA VAL A 82 13.70 5.62 10.00
C VAL A 82 13.64 6.49 11.25
N CYS A 83 14.37 6.11 12.31
CA CYS A 83 14.45 6.90 13.55
C CYS A 83 15.03 8.30 13.29
N ALA A 84 16.07 8.41 12.48
CA ALA A 84 16.66 9.70 12.12
C ALA A 84 15.65 10.61 11.38
N TYR A 85 14.84 10.08 10.47
CA TYR A 85 13.76 10.84 9.82
C TYR A 85 12.69 11.29 10.82
N VAL A 86 12.29 10.41 11.75
CA VAL A 86 11.33 10.72 12.81
C VAL A 86 11.85 11.83 13.72
N GLU A 87 13.10 11.76 14.19
CA GLU A 87 13.73 12.78 15.03
C GLU A 87 13.83 14.13 14.33
N LYS A 88 14.28 14.14 13.08
CA LYS A 88 14.36 15.36 12.26
C LYS A 88 13.00 16.05 12.15
N ARG A 89 11.90 15.28 11.99
CA ARG A 89 10.55 15.83 11.92
C ARG A 89 10.12 16.47 13.25
N PHE A 90 10.44 15.85 14.38
CA PHE A 90 10.18 16.42 15.70
C PHE A 90 10.97 17.72 15.97
N GLU A 91 12.18 17.87 15.40
CA GLU A 91 12.98 19.09 15.55
C GLU A 91 12.29 20.33 14.95
N ILE A 92 11.53 20.17 13.89
CA ILE A 92 10.73 21.23 13.27
C ILE A 92 9.32 21.35 13.86
N GLN A 93 9.09 20.74 15.04
CA GLN A 93 7.86 20.81 15.84
C GLN A 93 6.62 20.19 15.22
N TYR A 94 6.78 19.23 14.31
CA TYR A 94 5.67 18.48 13.74
C TYR A 94 5.75 17.01 14.13
N ALA A 95 4.61 16.43 14.46
CA ALA A 95 4.53 15.02 14.78
C ALA A 95 4.57 14.16 13.51
N PRO A 96 5.50 13.19 13.39
CA PRO A 96 5.64 12.39 12.18
C PRO A 96 4.56 11.33 12.04
N ILE A 97 4.17 11.08 10.80
CA ILE A 97 3.39 9.92 10.39
C ILE A 97 4.28 9.00 9.54
N VAL A 98 4.36 7.74 9.94
CA VAL A 98 5.05 6.67 9.23
C VAL A 98 4.00 5.72 8.67
N VAL A 99 3.96 5.55 7.36
CA VAL A 99 3.09 4.55 6.72
C VAL A 99 3.92 3.31 6.41
N VAL A 100 3.45 2.15 6.82
CA VAL A 100 4.15 0.88 6.61
C VAL A 100 3.20 -0.16 6.00
N SER A 101 3.64 -0.79 4.92
CA SER A 101 2.94 -1.94 4.35
C SER A 101 3.09 -3.16 5.26
N GLU A 102 2.05 -3.96 5.43
CA GLU A 102 2.08 -5.17 6.29
C GLU A 102 3.17 -6.17 5.91
N GLY A 103 3.62 -6.14 4.66
CA GLY A 103 4.71 -6.97 4.13
C GLY A 103 6.09 -6.32 4.18
N ALA A 104 6.24 -5.11 4.72
CA ALA A 104 7.54 -4.45 4.82
C ALA A 104 8.52 -5.23 5.72
N ILE A 105 9.80 -5.25 5.34
CA ILE A 105 10.83 -6.08 5.99
C ILE A 105 11.99 -5.19 6.44
N PRO A 106 12.40 -5.24 7.73
CA PRO A 106 13.62 -4.56 8.17
C PRO A 106 14.86 -5.15 7.49
N ALA A 107 15.92 -4.34 7.37
CA ALA A 107 17.21 -4.79 6.79
C ALA A 107 17.80 -5.95 7.59
N GLU A 108 17.72 -5.87 8.92
CA GLU A 108 18.07 -6.95 9.84
C GLU A 108 16.80 -7.65 10.32
N GLY A 109 16.43 -8.76 9.73
CA GLY A 109 15.29 -9.55 10.13
C GLY A 109 14.50 -10.15 8.96
N ASP A 110 13.41 -10.77 9.33
CA ASP A 110 12.46 -11.38 8.41
C ASP A 110 11.08 -10.68 8.53
N MET A 111 10.19 -11.04 7.60
CA MET A 111 8.82 -10.56 7.58
C MET A 111 8.12 -10.83 8.93
N THR A 112 7.50 -9.81 9.51
CA THR A 112 6.82 -9.94 10.80
C THR A 112 5.51 -10.71 10.64
N LEU A 113 5.41 -11.83 11.34
CA LEU A 113 4.27 -12.74 11.29
C LEU A 113 3.44 -12.58 12.57
N GLN A 114 2.13 -12.46 12.44
CA GLN A 114 1.22 -12.31 13.60
C GLN A 114 1.13 -13.58 14.47
N SER A 115 1.20 -14.72 13.87
CA SER A 115 1.26 -16.04 14.52
C SER A 115 1.54 -17.04 13.40
N GLY A 116 2.21 -18.13 13.61
CA GLY A 116 2.41 -19.14 12.58
C GLY A 116 1.12 -19.76 12.00
N GLU A 117 -0.02 -19.10 12.17
CA GLU A 117 -1.32 -19.49 11.62
C GLU A 117 -1.42 -19.13 10.15
N VAL A 118 -1.91 -20.09 9.38
CA VAL A 118 -2.11 -19.99 7.93
C VAL A 118 -3.59 -19.68 7.68
N ASP A 119 -3.89 -18.77 6.77
CA ASP A 119 -5.26 -18.48 6.37
C ASP A 119 -5.86 -19.64 5.54
N ALA A 120 -7.16 -19.54 5.22
CA ALA A 120 -7.90 -20.55 4.47
C ALA A 120 -7.34 -20.79 3.03
N PHE A 121 -6.44 -19.94 2.57
CA PHE A 121 -5.78 -20.01 1.26
C PHE A 121 -4.32 -20.47 1.34
N GLY A 122 -3.84 -20.84 2.54
CA GLY A 122 -2.47 -21.34 2.74
C GLY A 122 -1.43 -20.23 2.94
N HIS A 123 -1.82 -18.98 3.16
CA HIS A 123 -0.91 -17.89 3.42
C HIS A 123 -0.73 -17.65 4.91
N VAL A 124 0.52 -17.51 5.35
CA VAL A 124 0.82 -17.13 6.74
C VAL A 124 0.27 -15.75 7.02
N ARG A 125 -0.42 -15.57 8.14
CA ARG A 125 -0.95 -14.26 8.55
C ARG A 125 0.19 -13.30 8.80
N LEU A 126 0.23 -12.22 8.00
CA LEU A 126 1.09 -11.07 8.22
C LEU A 126 0.44 -10.07 9.18
N GLY A 127 1.26 -9.22 9.77
CA GLY A 127 0.82 -8.11 10.58
C GLY A 127 1.66 -7.98 11.85
N GLY A 128 1.56 -6.81 12.47
CA GLY A 128 2.35 -6.48 13.64
C GLY A 128 3.66 -5.77 13.32
N ILE A 129 3.99 -5.57 12.04
CA ILE A 129 5.16 -4.75 11.66
C ILE A 129 5.00 -3.32 12.18
N GLY A 130 3.80 -2.75 12.10
CA GLY A 130 3.51 -1.43 12.64
C GLY A 130 3.71 -1.37 14.16
N GLN A 131 3.27 -2.41 14.90
CA GLN A 131 3.48 -2.48 16.34
C GLN A 131 4.95 -2.62 16.71
N TRP A 132 5.68 -3.49 16.00
CA TRP A 132 7.12 -3.65 16.17
C TRP A 132 7.86 -2.35 15.89
N LEU A 133 7.54 -1.69 14.76
CA LEU A 133 8.16 -0.44 14.32
C LEU A 133 7.92 0.69 15.33
N ALA A 134 6.69 0.84 15.84
CA ALA A 134 6.40 1.83 16.88
C ALA A 134 7.21 1.58 18.15
N GLY A 135 7.33 0.32 18.58
CA GLY A 135 8.16 -0.06 19.72
C GLY A 135 9.65 0.25 19.54
N GLU A 136 10.20 -0.01 18.35
CA GLU A 136 11.60 0.29 18.05
C GLU A 136 11.86 1.82 17.94
N ILE A 137 10.93 2.57 17.35
CA ILE A 137 11.00 4.04 17.31
C ILE A 137 11.01 4.60 18.75
N GLU A 138 10.07 4.18 19.58
CA GLU A 138 9.99 4.65 20.98
C GLU A 138 11.24 4.32 21.77
N LYS A 139 11.76 3.10 21.65
CA LYS A 139 12.96 2.63 22.31
C LYS A 139 14.23 3.39 21.89
N ARG A 140 14.38 3.71 20.59
CA ARG A 140 15.61 4.33 20.04
C ARG A 140 15.60 5.84 20.18
N THR A 141 14.47 6.49 19.97
CA THR A 141 14.34 7.95 19.97
C THR A 141 13.87 8.54 21.31
N GLY A 142 13.29 7.72 22.19
CA GLY A 142 12.61 8.19 23.41
C GLY A 142 11.32 8.98 23.11
N LYS A 143 10.85 9.02 21.87
CA LYS A 143 9.61 9.70 21.48
C LYS A 143 8.46 8.70 21.50
N GLU A 144 7.34 9.10 22.11
CA GLU A 144 6.16 8.24 22.15
C GLU A 144 5.68 7.91 20.74
N ALA A 145 5.46 6.63 20.46
CA ALA A 145 4.94 6.15 19.19
C ALA A 145 3.69 5.27 19.39
N ARG A 146 2.74 5.34 18.47
CA ARG A 146 1.51 4.53 18.50
C ARG A 146 1.23 3.96 17.12
N THR A 147 0.65 2.78 17.11
CA THR A 147 0.28 2.09 15.87
C THR A 147 -1.22 2.21 15.61
N VAL A 148 -1.56 2.40 14.35
CA VAL A 148 -2.91 2.31 13.82
C VAL A 148 -2.89 1.27 12.69
N VAL A 149 -3.57 0.14 12.88
CA VAL A 149 -3.68 -0.90 11.85
C VAL A 149 -5.00 -0.70 11.13
N LEU A 150 -4.96 -0.32 9.84
CA LEU A 150 -6.18 -0.10 9.07
C LEU A 150 -6.88 -1.42 8.69
N GLY A 151 -6.10 -2.46 8.38
CA GLY A 151 -6.64 -3.79 8.11
C GLY A 151 -7.77 -3.79 7.09
N HIS A 152 -8.83 -4.55 7.39
CA HIS A 152 -9.94 -4.82 6.46
C HIS A 152 -10.83 -3.61 6.14
N ILE A 153 -10.75 -2.48 6.84
CA ILE A 153 -11.52 -1.27 6.46
C ILE A 153 -11.13 -0.79 5.07
N GLN A 154 -9.90 -1.04 4.61
CA GLN A 154 -9.42 -0.73 3.27
C GLN A 154 -10.15 -1.52 2.16
N ARG A 155 -10.83 -2.62 2.50
CA ARG A 155 -11.60 -3.46 1.56
C ARG A 155 -13.06 -3.02 1.45
N GLY A 156 -13.48 -2.03 2.23
CA GLY A 156 -14.85 -1.54 2.29
C GLY A 156 -15.03 -0.17 1.65
N GLY A 157 -16.08 0.51 2.08
CA GLY A 157 -16.37 1.89 1.69
C GLY A 157 -17.07 2.04 0.34
N THR A 158 -17.26 3.30 -0.05
CA THR A 158 -17.90 3.67 -1.31
C THR A 158 -16.85 3.79 -2.42
N PRO A 159 -16.99 3.11 -3.56
CA PRO A 159 -16.05 3.21 -4.66
C PRO A 159 -15.90 4.65 -5.16
N THR A 160 -14.66 5.05 -5.44
CA THR A 160 -14.35 6.33 -6.08
C THR A 160 -14.94 6.43 -7.49
N ALA A 161 -15.03 7.64 -8.02
CA ALA A 161 -15.45 7.83 -9.41
C ALA A 161 -14.52 7.12 -10.40
N PHE A 162 -13.22 7.11 -10.12
CA PHE A 162 -12.22 6.42 -10.96
C PHE A 162 -12.50 4.91 -11.04
N ASP A 163 -12.65 4.24 -9.91
CA ASP A 163 -12.91 2.81 -9.87
C ASP A 163 -14.26 2.43 -10.53
N ARG A 164 -15.29 3.26 -10.35
CA ARG A 164 -16.60 3.02 -10.99
C ARG A 164 -16.50 3.09 -12.52
N VAL A 165 -15.83 4.10 -13.05
CA VAL A 165 -15.61 4.27 -14.49
C VAL A 165 -14.73 3.15 -15.04
N LEU A 166 -13.64 2.83 -14.35
CA LEU A 166 -12.72 1.77 -14.77
C LEU A 166 -13.40 0.41 -14.79
N ALA A 167 -14.13 0.05 -13.72
CA ALA A 167 -14.87 -1.21 -13.66
C ALA A 167 -15.93 -1.32 -14.77
N THR A 168 -16.65 -0.22 -15.07
CA THR A 168 -17.63 -0.19 -16.17
C THR A 168 -16.95 -0.41 -17.52
N ARG A 169 -15.82 0.24 -17.77
CA ARG A 169 -15.05 0.08 -19.01
C ARG A 169 -14.49 -1.35 -19.15
N PHE A 170 -13.98 -1.94 -18.06
CA PHE A 170 -13.57 -3.34 -18.05
C PHE A 170 -14.73 -4.29 -18.34
N GLY A 171 -15.92 -4.03 -17.76
CA GLY A 171 -17.09 -4.81 -18.02
C GLY A 171 -17.49 -4.80 -19.51
N LEU A 172 -17.51 -3.63 -20.16
CA LEU A 172 -17.76 -3.51 -21.59
C LEU A 172 -16.72 -4.28 -22.42
N GLY A 173 -15.42 -4.05 -22.14
CA GLY A 173 -14.35 -4.76 -22.84
C GLY A 173 -14.39 -6.27 -22.67
N ALA A 174 -14.80 -6.76 -21.49
CA ALA A 174 -14.97 -8.18 -21.23
C ALA A 174 -16.12 -8.80 -22.05
N ILE A 175 -17.26 -8.10 -22.18
CA ILE A 175 -18.37 -8.54 -23.01
C ILE A 175 -17.98 -8.55 -24.50
N ASP A 176 -17.28 -7.51 -24.96
CA ASP A 176 -16.76 -7.47 -26.33
C ASP A 176 -15.79 -8.63 -26.62
N ALA A 177 -14.96 -9.01 -25.65
CA ALA A 177 -14.07 -10.18 -25.78
C ALA A 177 -14.87 -11.49 -25.88
N VAL A 178 -15.90 -11.66 -25.05
CA VAL A 178 -16.79 -12.86 -25.09
C VAL A 178 -17.51 -12.94 -26.44
N GLN A 179 -18.07 -11.83 -26.94
CA GLN A 179 -18.76 -11.80 -28.22
C GLN A 179 -17.82 -12.10 -29.41
N ALA A 180 -16.56 -11.69 -29.31
CA ALA A 180 -15.52 -11.98 -30.30
C ALA A 180 -14.97 -13.43 -30.19
N GLY A 181 -15.35 -14.20 -29.18
CA GLY A 181 -14.77 -15.52 -28.91
C GLY A 181 -13.32 -15.50 -28.44
N ASP A 182 -12.84 -14.36 -27.91
CA ASP A 182 -11.47 -14.14 -27.48
C ASP A 182 -11.29 -14.61 -26.02
N PHE A 183 -11.35 -15.93 -25.84
CA PHE A 183 -11.20 -16.57 -24.52
C PHE A 183 -9.72 -16.78 -24.16
N GLY A 184 -9.45 -16.93 -22.85
CA GLY A 184 -8.07 -17.02 -22.34
C GLY A 184 -7.38 -15.66 -22.21
N THR A 185 -8.15 -14.57 -22.31
CA THR A 185 -7.66 -13.19 -22.20
C THR A 185 -8.18 -12.49 -20.92
N MET A 186 -7.51 -11.44 -20.53
CA MET A 186 -7.94 -10.48 -19.51
C MET A 186 -8.06 -9.09 -20.15
N VAL A 187 -9.09 -8.33 -19.78
CA VAL A 187 -9.15 -6.92 -20.09
C VAL A 187 -8.14 -6.16 -19.22
N ALA A 188 -7.41 -5.22 -19.77
CA ALA A 188 -6.36 -4.48 -19.10
C ALA A 188 -6.42 -2.99 -19.45
N LEU A 189 -5.99 -2.12 -18.55
CA LEU A 189 -5.77 -0.71 -18.83
C LEU A 189 -4.32 -0.50 -19.26
N ARG A 190 -4.12 0.14 -20.41
CA ARG A 190 -2.81 0.64 -20.87
C ARG A 190 -2.96 2.11 -21.28
N GLY A 191 -2.36 3.01 -20.51
CA GLY A 191 -2.60 4.45 -20.64
C GLY A 191 -4.08 4.78 -20.43
N THR A 192 -4.76 5.20 -21.49
CA THR A 192 -6.19 5.52 -21.45
C THR A 192 -7.08 4.45 -22.11
N SER A 193 -6.49 3.40 -22.68
CA SER A 193 -7.19 2.41 -23.49
C SER A 193 -7.42 1.10 -22.75
N ILE A 194 -8.60 0.49 -22.96
CA ILE A 194 -8.84 -0.89 -22.56
C ILE A 194 -8.38 -1.80 -23.69
N VAL A 195 -7.46 -2.70 -23.37
CA VAL A 195 -6.89 -3.70 -24.27
C VAL A 195 -7.17 -5.11 -23.77
N ARG A 196 -6.91 -6.12 -24.59
CA ARG A 196 -6.97 -7.54 -24.22
C ARG A 196 -5.56 -8.09 -24.17
N VAL A 197 -5.23 -8.79 -23.09
CA VAL A 197 -3.93 -9.43 -22.88
C VAL A 197 -4.13 -10.90 -22.55
N PRO A 198 -3.22 -11.82 -22.92
CA PRO A 198 -3.30 -13.21 -22.51
C PRO A 198 -3.31 -13.34 -20.97
N LEU A 199 -4.18 -14.21 -20.43
CA LEU A 199 -4.21 -14.48 -18.98
C LEU A 199 -2.85 -14.96 -18.46
N ALA A 200 -2.13 -15.74 -19.23
CA ALA A 200 -0.79 -16.23 -18.88
C ALA A 200 0.19 -15.07 -18.70
N GLU A 201 0.13 -14.02 -19.52
CA GLU A 201 0.95 -12.81 -19.39
C GLU A 201 0.53 -12.01 -18.14
N ALA A 202 -0.77 -11.84 -17.94
CA ALA A 202 -1.31 -11.07 -16.82
C ALA A 202 -0.96 -11.62 -15.43
N THR A 203 -0.73 -12.94 -15.35
CA THR A 203 -0.43 -13.66 -14.11
C THR A 203 0.99 -14.20 -14.02
N ALA A 204 1.85 -13.90 -14.99
CA ALA A 204 3.22 -14.42 -15.05
C ALA A 204 4.09 -13.83 -13.93
N GLU A 205 3.93 -12.54 -13.67
CA GLU A 205 4.74 -11.81 -12.71
C GLU A 205 3.87 -10.87 -11.87
N LEU A 206 4.25 -10.73 -10.61
CA LEU A 206 3.67 -9.72 -9.73
C LEU A 206 4.15 -8.32 -10.16
N LYS A 207 3.22 -7.38 -10.25
CA LYS A 207 3.55 -5.98 -10.48
C LYS A 207 3.87 -5.31 -9.13
N THR A 208 5.13 -5.20 -8.84
CA THR A 208 5.66 -4.51 -7.66
C THR A 208 5.92 -3.02 -7.93
N VAL A 209 6.14 -2.25 -6.88
CA VAL A 209 6.51 -0.84 -6.99
C VAL A 209 7.93 -0.75 -7.56
N PRO A 210 8.14 -0.07 -8.71
CA PRO A 210 9.46 0.16 -9.25
C PRO A 210 10.32 1.04 -8.33
N GLU A 211 11.64 0.84 -8.36
CA GLU A 211 12.58 1.55 -7.50
C GLU A 211 12.56 3.08 -7.74
N ASP A 212 12.48 3.50 -9.00
CA ASP A 212 12.38 4.91 -9.37
C ASP A 212 11.14 5.60 -8.79
N ARG A 213 10.02 4.89 -8.67
CA ARG A 213 8.81 5.40 -8.02
C ARG A 213 8.99 5.56 -6.51
N TYR A 214 9.74 4.68 -5.89
CA TYR A 214 10.06 4.82 -4.47
C TYR A 214 11.02 6.00 -4.24
N ASP A 215 12.04 6.14 -5.08
CA ASP A 215 13.02 7.23 -5.00
C ASP A 215 12.35 8.61 -5.15
N GLU A 216 11.32 8.75 -6.02
CA GLU A 216 10.52 9.98 -6.13
C GLU A 216 9.88 10.39 -4.79
N VAL A 217 9.51 9.43 -3.97
CA VAL A 217 8.81 9.67 -2.69
C VAL A 217 9.80 9.84 -1.53
N GLU A 218 10.94 9.16 -1.59
CA GLU A 218 11.97 9.23 -0.54
C GLU A 218 12.51 10.65 -0.32
N VAL A 219 12.46 11.52 -1.33
CA VAL A 219 12.87 12.94 -1.21
C VAL A 219 12.04 13.71 -0.16
N PHE A 220 10.86 13.23 0.20
CA PHE A 220 10.00 13.84 1.21
C PHE A 220 10.25 13.34 2.63
N PHE A 221 11.07 12.28 2.81
CA PHE A 221 11.28 11.67 4.11
C PHE A 221 12.02 12.58 5.07
N GLY A 222 11.47 12.72 6.27
CA GLY A 222 12.01 13.61 7.31
C GLY A 222 11.88 15.11 7.02
N ASN A 223 11.09 15.50 6.03
CA ASN A 223 10.83 16.91 5.68
C ASN A 223 9.45 17.35 6.15
#